data_77a2302cb8f6317358b25233d9e8fc82
#
_entry.id   77a2302cb8f6317358b25233d9e8fc82
#
_cell.length_a   1.000
_cell.length_b   1.000
_cell.length_c   1.000
_cell.angle_alpha   90.00
_cell.angle_beta   90.00
_cell.angle_gamma   90.00
#
_symmetry.space_group_name_H-M   'P 1'
#
loop_
_entity.id
_entity.type
_entity.pdbx_description
1 polymer ?
#
loop_
_entity_poly.entity_id
_entity_poly.type
_entity_poly.pdbx_seq_one_letter_code
_entity_poly.pdbx_strand_id
1 'polypeptide(L)'
;MKRNQTQSSRFAILHIFIALGFSAILSSCYILNKTDDFYFLRPEAQKRVIPTTGSIDELKDDRAIYLINAQQVKDYCKQHSNVIIYNFSPSYTLYKNLNANDFVDMCKANGVNALPIANSYLELDKVRKLGVPILMIHHNPYKTNKWRRYTKLFYKDVTNSNKRINNSKRFFSFKNGVYIGNFSTYEEALKSLQ
;
A
#
# COMPACT_ATOMS: atom_id res chain seq x y z
N MET A 1 15.38 64.79 9.33
CA MET A 1 15.93 63.43 9.58
C MET A 1 14.84 62.46 10.04
N LYS A 2 13.80 62.12 9.21
CA LYS A 2 12.66 61.27 9.60
C LYS A 2 12.21 60.25 8.53
N ARG A 3 13.01 59.94 7.51
CA ARG A 3 12.59 59.10 6.36
C ARG A 3 13.07 57.64 6.41
N ASN A 4 13.96 57.21 7.28
CA ASN A 4 14.58 55.89 7.26
C ASN A 4 13.87 54.83 8.17
N GLN A 5 12.97 55.24 9.08
CA GLN A 5 12.34 54.29 9.98
C GLN A 5 11.16 53.48 9.34
N THR A 6 10.47 54.10 8.37
CA THR A 6 9.32 53.43 7.72
C THR A 6 9.69 52.34 6.71
N GLN A 7 10.91 52.41 6.16
CA GLN A 7 11.40 51.43 5.20
C GLN A 7 11.82 50.12 5.91
N SER A 8 12.49 50.23 7.04
CA SER A 8 12.93 49.07 7.85
C SER A 8 11.74 48.23 8.35
N SER A 9 10.64 48.85 8.78
CA SER A 9 9.48 48.14 9.29
C SER A 9 8.74 47.37 8.19
N ARG A 10 8.70 47.87 6.94
CA ARG A 10 8.06 47.19 5.81
C ARG A 10 8.83 45.94 5.39
N PHE A 11 10.15 45.99 5.41
CA PHE A 11 11.02 44.83 5.14
C PHE A 11 10.87 43.76 6.23
N ALA A 12 10.79 44.12 7.50
CA ALA A 12 10.60 43.20 8.59
C ALA A 12 9.24 42.48 8.50
N ILE A 13 8.16 43.20 8.18
CA ILE A 13 6.82 42.63 7.99
C ILE A 13 6.82 41.65 6.82
N LEU A 14 7.43 41.98 5.69
CA LEU A 14 7.50 41.10 4.51
C LEU A 14 8.21 39.79 4.83
N HIS A 15 9.32 39.82 5.57
CA HIS A 15 10.05 38.61 5.98
C HIS A 15 9.24 37.72 6.91
N ILE A 16 8.42 38.31 7.82
CA ILE A 16 7.55 37.55 8.70
C ILE A 16 6.46 36.82 7.89
N PHE A 17 5.84 37.45 6.90
CA PHE A 17 4.85 36.81 6.04
C PHE A 17 5.45 35.70 5.18
N ILE A 18 6.65 35.86 4.66
CA ILE A 18 7.35 34.82 3.90
C ILE A 18 7.69 33.63 4.81
N ALA A 19 8.18 33.88 6.03
CA ALA A 19 8.51 32.82 6.99
C ALA A 19 7.25 32.05 7.45
N LEU A 20 6.12 32.73 7.69
CA LEU A 20 4.85 32.10 8.03
C LEU A 20 4.27 31.28 6.85
N GLY A 21 4.36 31.79 5.63
CA GLY A 21 3.94 31.06 4.43
C GLY A 21 4.77 29.77 4.21
N PHE A 22 6.09 29.83 4.39
CA PHE A 22 6.95 28.65 4.29
C PHE A 22 6.68 27.62 5.38
N SER A 23 6.38 28.05 6.61
CA SER A 23 6.03 27.16 7.73
C SER A 23 4.73 26.41 7.46
N ALA A 24 3.73 27.06 6.87
CA ALA A 24 2.44 26.43 6.52
C ALA A 24 2.61 25.36 5.43
N ILE A 25 3.45 25.59 4.41
CA ILE A 25 3.72 24.62 3.35
C ILE A 25 4.46 23.39 3.90
N LEU A 26 5.45 23.58 4.77
CA LEU A 26 6.18 22.48 5.39
C LEU A 26 5.31 21.67 6.33
N SER A 27 4.36 22.28 7.05
CA SER A 27 3.42 21.60 7.92
C SER A 27 2.44 20.74 7.15
N SER A 28 1.96 21.18 5.98
CA SER A 28 1.03 20.42 5.15
C SER A 28 1.66 19.14 4.59
N CYS A 29 2.90 19.18 4.14
CA CYS A 29 3.63 17.98 3.71
C CYS A 29 3.92 17.00 4.85
N TYR A 30 4.08 17.49 6.08
CA TYR A 30 4.33 16.66 7.26
C TYR A 30 3.07 15.95 7.75
N ILE A 31 1.91 16.57 7.63
CA ILE A 31 0.60 15.99 8.02
C ILE A 31 0.26 14.81 7.10
N LEU A 32 0.44 14.94 5.78
CA LEU A 32 0.19 13.85 4.82
C LEU A 32 1.04 12.59 5.06
N ASN A 33 2.19 12.72 5.71
CA ASN A 33 3.05 11.58 6.08
C ASN A 33 2.71 10.93 7.43
N LYS A 34 1.83 11.54 8.24
CA LYS A 34 1.51 11.07 9.60
C LYS A 34 0.11 10.48 9.77
N THR A 35 -0.80 10.77 8.88
CA THR A 35 -2.18 10.31 9.00
C THR A 35 -2.31 8.86 8.55
N ASP A 36 -2.92 8.05 9.40
CA ASP A 36 -3.54 6.79 9.04
C ASP A 36 -4.58 7.09 7.96
N ASP A 37 -4.36 6.57 6.76
CA ASP A 37 -5.25 6.79 5.62
C ASP A 37 -6.61 6.07 5.76
N PHE A 38 -6.83 5.31 6.83
CA PHE A 38 -8.11 4.70 7.20
C PHE A 38 -9.27 5.71 7.21
N TYR A 39 -9.02 6.92 7.67
CA TYR A 39 -10.04 7.98 7.73
C TYR A 39 -10.49 8.51 6.36
N PHE A 40 -9.78 8.17 5.29
CA PHE A 40 -10.22 8.48 3.94
C PHE A 40 -11.29 7.50 3.40
N LEU A 41 -11.48 6.36 4.08
CA LEU A 41 -12.62 5.51 3.78
C LEU A 41 -13.92 6.18 4.21
N ARG A 42 -14.94 6.04 3.38
CA ARG A 42 -16.31 6.44 3.76
C ARG A 42 -16.77 5.64 4.99
N PRO A 43 -17.62 6.20 5.87
CA PRO A 43 -18.06 5.54 7.11
C PRO A 43 -18.59 4.11 6.89
N GLU A 44 -19.33 3.87 5.81
CA GLU A 44 -19.87 2.55 5.47
C GLU A 44 -18.74 1.56 5.08
N ALA A 45 -17.69 2.05 4.45
CA ALA A 45 -16.53 1.24 4.09
C ALA A 45 -15.67 0.92 5.31
N GLN A 46 -15.54 1.86 6.27
CA GLN A 46 -14.85 1.61 7.53
C GLN A 46 -15.45 0.44 8.32
N LYS A 47 -16.80 0.31 8.32
CA LYS A 47 -17.51 -0.81 8.96
C LYS A 47 -17.23 -2.17 8.34
N ARG A 48 -16.72 -2.20 7.11
CA ARG A 48 -16.36 -3.42 6.38
C ARG A 48 -14.92 -3.86 6.57
N VAL A 49 -14.12 -3.10 7.32
CA VAL A 49 -12.73 -3.45 7.63
C VAL A 49 -12.71 -4.45 8.79
N ILE A 50 -12.25 -5.66 8.50
CA ILE A 50 -12.32 -6.81 9.41
C ILE A 50 -10.91 -7.34 9.69
N PRO A 51 -10.40 -7.26 10.92
CA PRO A 51 -9.21 -8.00 11.32
C PRO A 51 -9.49 -9.52 11.19
N THR A 52 -8.57 -10.26 10.59
CA THR A 52 -8.70 -11.70 10.45
C THR A 52 -7.50 -12.45 11.02
N THR A 53 -7.74 -13.64 11.57
CA THR A 53 -6.73 -14.54 12.11
C THR A 53 -6.70 -15.90 11.40
N GLY A 54 -7.75 -16.22 10.60
CA GLY A 54 -7.87 -17.46 9.84
C GLY A 54 -7.05 -17.50 8.57
N SER A 55 -7.21 -18.56 7.80
CA SER A 55 -6.59 -18.73 6.48
C SER A 55 -7.15 -17.73 5.47
N ILE A 56 -6.29 -17.29 4.54
CA ILE A 56 -6.73 -16.44 3.42
C ILE A 56 -7.72 -17.19 2.52
N ASP A 57 -7.59 -18.51 2.38
CA ASP A 57 -8.48 -19.35 1.57
C ASP A 57 -9.92 -19.43 2.11
N GLU A 58 -10.12 -19.12 3.39
CA GLU A 58 -11.45 -19.09 4.03
C GLU A 58 -12.18 -17.75 3.86
N LEU A 59 -11.48 -16.72 3.37
CA LEU A 59 -12.02 -15.39 3.20
C LEU A 59 -12.94 -15.31 1.97
N LYS A 60 -14.00 -14.51 2.08
CA LYS A 60 -15.02 -14.40 1.03
C LYS A 60 -14.82 -13.14 0.18
N ASP A 61 -15.15 -13.23 -1.10
CA ASP A 61 -15.27 -12.07 -1.98
C ASP A 61 -16.65 -11.39 -1.76
N ASP A 62 -16.83 -10.78 -0.59
CA ASP A 62 -18.08 -10.18 -0.11
C ASP A 62 -17.99 -8.66 0.09
N ARG A 63 -16.95 -8.02 -0.47
CA ARG A 63 -16.61 -6.61 -0.30
C ARG A 63 -16.12 -6.23 1.11
N ALA A 64 -15.92 -7.17 2.02
CA ALA A 64 -15.17 -6.91 3.23
C ALA A 64 -13.72 -6.58 2.88
N ILE A 65 -13.08 -5.76 3.72
CA ILE A 65 -11.66 -5.43 3.62
C ILE A 65 -10.98 -6.17 4.76
N TYR A 66 -10.29 -7.25 4.42
CA TYR A 66 -9.68 -8.13 5.40
C TYR A 66 -8.28 -7.67 5.75
N LEU A 67 -8.05 -7.36 7.04
CA LEU A 67 -6.70 -7.04 7.53
C LEU A 67 -5.91 -8.31 7.73
N ILE A 68 -4.86 -8.48 6.95
CA ILE A 68 -4.00 -9.67 6.97
C ILE A 68 -2.60 -9.35 7.50
N ASN A 69 -1.97 -10.35 8.12
CA ASN A 69 -0.58 -10.28 8.58
C ASN A 69 0.37 -11.09 7.67
N ALA A 70 1.68 -10.92 7.88
CA ALA A 70 2.69 -11.57 7.04
C ALA A 70 2.68 -13.10 7.18
N GLN A 71 2.30 -13.64 8.34
CA GLN A 71 2.25 -15.09 8.55
C GLN A 71 1.15 -15.74 7.70
N GLN A 72 -0.05 -15.13 7.64
CA GLN A 72 -1.15 -15.62 6.80
C GLN A 72 -0.75 -15.66 5.33
N VAL A 73 -0.02 -14.65 4.83
CA VAL A 73 0.49 -14.63 3.46
C VAL A 73 1.52 -15.74 3.21
N LYS A 74 2.43 -15.97 4.14
CA LYS A 74 3.41 -17.07 4.03
C LYS A 74 2.72 -18.42 4.00
N ASP A 75 1.70 -18.61 4.83
CA ASP A 75 0.97 -19.88 4.90
C ASP A 75 0.15 -20.11 3.63
N TYR A 76 -0.48 -19.08 3.08
CA TYR A 76 -1.11 -19.12 1.77
C TYR A 76 -0.11 -19.52 0.66
N CYS A 77 1.07 -18.89 0.63
CA CYS A 77 2.10 -19.22 -0.37
C CYS A 77 2.64 -20.65 -0.26
N LYS A 78 2.62 -21.26 0.95
CA LYS A 78 3.00 -22.67 1.13
C LYS A 78 1.93 -23.65 0.65
N GLN A 79 0.67 -23.26 0.73
CA GLN A 79 -0.47 -24.11 0.31
C GLN A 79 -0.67 -24.11 -1.21
N HIS A 80 -0.13 -23.11 -1.91
CA HIS A 80 -0.29 -22.92 -3.34
C HIS A 80 1.05 -22.99 -4.08
N SER A 81 1.11 -23.79 -5.16
CA SER A 81 2.36 -24.07 -5.90
C SER A 81 2.98 -22.82 -6.53
N ASN A 82 2.18 -21.98 -7.18
CA ASN A 82 2.61 -20.76 -7.84
C ASN A 82 1.73 -19.59 -7.39
N VAL A 83 2.33 -18.58 -6.75
CA VAL A 83 1.62 -17.40 -6.27
C VAL A 83 2.34 -16.15 -6.75
N ILE A 84 1.57 -15.20 -7.28
CA ILE A 84 2.04 -13.83 -7.48
C ILE A 84 1.26 -12.92 -6.55
N ILE A 85 1.98 -12.20 -5.68
CA ILE A 85 1.41 -11.14 -4.84
C ILE A 85 1.55 -9.83 -5.61
N TYR A 86 0.47 -9.08 -5.71
CA TYR A 86 0.48 -7.72 -6.23
C TYR A 86 0.25 -6.70 -5.11
N ASN A 87 1.32 -6.00 -4.75
CA ASN A 87 1.28 -4.87 -3.82
C ASN A 87 0.71 -3.65 -4.54
N PHE A 88 -0.58 -3.39 -4.40
CA PHE A 88 -1.23 -2.31 -5.10
C PHE A 88 -1.68 -1.17 -4.18
N SER A 89 -1.72 0.04 -4.73
CA SER A 89 -2.33 1.21 -4.10
C SER A 89 -3.56 1.60 -4.90
N PRO A 90 -4.77 1.54 -4.32
CA PRO A 90 -6.01 1.79 -5.06
C PRO A 90 -6.03 3.15 -5.77
N SER A 91 -5.49 4.20 -5.15
CA SER A 91 -5.42 5.55 -5.72
C SER A 91 -4.50 5.70 -6.94
N TYR A 92 -3.51 4.80 -7.11
CA TYR A 92 -2.58 4.84 -8.24
C TYR A 92 -3.07 4.07 -9.47
N THR A 93 -4.12 3.27 -9.35
CA THR A 93 -4.67 2.49 -10.47
C THR A 93 -5.31 3.36 -11.55
N LEU A 94 -5.63 4.62 -11.23
CA LEU A 94 -6.22 5.56 -12.19
C LEU A 94 -5.24 6.08 -13.25
N TYR A 95 -3.92 5.90 -13.09
CA TYR A 95 -2.96 6.66 -13.91
C TYR A 95 -1.94 5.89 -14.75
N LYS A 96 -1.84 4.60 -14.73
CA LYS A 96 -0.93 3.78 -15.61
C LYS A 96 -0.54 2.41 -15.03
N ASN A 97 -1.12 1.96 -13.92
CA ASN A 97 -0.76 0.67 -13.35
C ASN A 97 -1.85 -0.36 -13.67
N LEU A 98 -1.44 -1.60 -13.74
CA LEU A 98 -2.35 -2.74 -13.79
C LEU A 98 -3.39 -2.60 -12.67
N ASN A 99 -4.67 -2.64 -13.00
CA ASN A 99 -5.71 -2.67 -11.96
C ASN A 99 -5.77 -4.06 -11.34
N ALA A 100 -6.34 -4.16 -10.13
CA ALA A 100 -6.33 -5.41 -9.39
C ALA A 100 -7.20 -6.49 -10.05
N ASN A 101 -8.26 -6.12 -10.79
CA ASN A 101 -9.10 -7.07 -11.52
C ASN A 101 -8.33 -7.69 -12.69
N ASP A 102 -7.70 -6.84 -13.53
CA ASP A 102 -6.91 -7.33 -14.66
C ASP A 102 -5.78 -8.24 -14.19
N PHE A 103 -5.16 -7.89 -13.04
CA PHE A 103 -4.13 -8.75 -12.43
C PHE A 103 -4.70 -10.13 -12.07
N VAL A 104 -5.87 -10.20 -11.44
CA VAL A 104 -6.51 -11.46 -11.07
C VAL A 104 -6.85 -12.28 -12.31
N ASP A 105 -7.42 -11.65 -13.34
CA ASP A 105 -7.77 -12.30 -14.60
C ASP A 105 -6.54 -12.84 -15.34
N MET A 106 -5.46 -12.06 -15.38
CA MET A 106 -4.18 -12.50 -15.96
C MET A 106 -3.58 -13.69 -15.21
N CYS A 107 -3.58 -13.69 -13.89
CA CYS A 107 -3.13 -14.82 -13.09
C CYS A 107 -3.95 -16.07 -13.37
N LYS A 108 -5.29 -15.94 -13.38
CA LYS A 108 -6.21 -17.04 -13.67
C LYS A 108 -5.96 -17.63 -15.06
N ALA A 109 -5.79 -16.79 -16.08
CA ALA A 109 -5.49 -17.23 -17.45
C ALA A 109 -4.17 -18.00 -17.56
N ASN A 110 -3.22 -17.78 -16.64
CA ASN A 110 -1.91 -18.45 -16.62
C ASN A 110 -1.78 -19.56 -15.56
N GLY A 111 -2.87 -19.94 -14.89
CA GLY A 111 -2.86 -21.00 -13.86
C GLY A 111 -2.04 -20.64 -12.61
N VAL A 112 -1.94 -19.35 -12.29
CA VAL A 112 -1.21 -18.81 -11.13
C VAL A 112 -2.20 -18.27 -10.12
N ASN A 113 -1.93 -18.47 -8.83
CA ASN A 113 -2.75 -17.91 -7.76
C ASN A 113 -2.46 -16.42 -7.58
N ALA A 114 -3.49 -15.61 -7.69
CA ALA A 114 -3.42 -14.17 -7.53
C ALA A 114 -3.64 -13.77 -6.08
N LEU A 115 -2.77 -12.92 -5.54
CA LEU A 115 -2.93 -12.35 -4.20
C LEU A 115 -2.76 -10.83 -4.24
N PRO A 116 -3.80 -10.07 -4.65
CA PRO A 116 -3.75 -8.62 -4.62
C PRO A 116 -3.87 -8.13 -3.17
N ILE A 117 -2.85 -7.40 -2.69
CA ILE A 117 -2.80 -6.85 -1.33
C ILE A 117 -2.71 -5.34 -1.43
N ALA A 118 -3.71 -4.64 -0.90
CA ALA A 118 -3.71 -3.19 -0.81
C ALA A 118 -2.73 -2.70 0.27
N ASN A 119 -2.02 -1.62 -0.03
CA ASN A 119 -1.09 -1.00 0.91
C ASN A 119 -1.58 0.36 1.44
N SER A 120 -2.77 0.79 1.04
CA SER A 120 -3.38 2.06 1.42
C SER A 120 -4.89 1.93 1.40
N TYR A 121 -5.57 2.62 2.32
CA TYR A 121 -7.02 2.72 2.33
C TYR A 121 -7.56 3.76 1.34
N LEU A 122 -6.70 4.65 0.83
CA LEU A 122 -7.11 5.71 -0.07
C LEU A 122 -7.75 5.11 -1.33
N GLU A 123 -9.03 5.41 -1.53
CA GLU A 123 -9.87 4.90 -2.63
C GLU A 123 -10.12 3.38 -2.64
N LEU A 124 -9.78 2.66 -1.57
CA LEU A 124 -9.99 1.21 -1.50
C LEU A 124 -11.48 0.83 -1.58
N ASP A 125 -12.36 1.71 -1.10
CA ASP A 125 -13.81 1.54 -1.19
C ASP A 125 -14.38 1.63 -2.63
N LYS A 126 -13.59 2.15 -3.57
CA LYS A 126 -13.90 2.20 -5.00
C LYS A 126 -13.49 0.94 -5.75
N VAL A 127 -12.67 0.08 -5.12
CA VAL A 127 -12.29 -1.21 -5.70
C VAL A 127 -13.54 -2.07 -5.83
N ARG A 128 -13.81 -2.51 -7.06
CA ARG A 128 -14.95 -3.38 -7.37
C ARG A 128 -14.65 -4.80 -6.90
N LYS A 129 -15.67 -5.67 -7.00
CA LYS A 129 -15.52 -7.09 -6.76
C LYS A 129 -14.38 -7.66 -7.62
N LEU A 130 -13.39 -8.30 -6.96
CA LEU A 130 -12.16 -8.77 -7.61
C LEU A 130 -12.25 -10.24 -8.07
N GLY A 131 -13.29 -10.98 -7.65
CA GLY A 131 -13.29 -12.45 -7.77
C GLY A 131 -12.37 -13.14 -6.75
N VAL A 132 -11.72 -12.35 -5.90
CA VAL A 132 -10.92 -12.77 -4.73
C VAL A 132 -11.16 -11.77 -3.58
N PRO A 133 -10.89 -12.14 -2.31
CA PRO A 133 -11.05 -11.25 -1.17
C PRO A 133 -10.24 -9.95 -1.31
N ILE A 134 -10.78 -8.84 -0.81
CA ILE A 134 -10.05 -7.58 -0.72
C ILE A 134 -9.14 -7.64 0.51
N LEU A 135 -7.84 -7.74 0.29
CA LEU A 135 -6.84 -7.84 1.34
C LEU A 135 -6.13 -6.50 1.57
N MET A 136 -5.93 -6.16 2.84
CA MET A 136 -5.21 -4.97 3.27
C MET A 136 -4.16 -5.33 4.31
N ILE A 137 -3.00 -4.69 4.26
CA ILE A 137 -1.94 -4.90 5.25
C ILE A 137 -2.42 -4.45 6.65
N HIS A 138 -2.39 -5.37 7.61
CA HIS A 138 -2.60 -5.04 9.02
C HIS A 138 -1.35 -4.36 9.58
N HIS A 139 -1.39 -3.04 9.72
CA HIS A 139 -0.20 -2.24 10.06
C HIS A 139 0.12 -2.19 11.58
N ASN A 140 -0.86 -2.51 12.46
CA ASN A 140 -0.69 -2.41 13.92
C ASN A 140 0.52 -3.17 14.47
N PRO A 141 0.84 -4.40 14.00
CA PRO A 141 2.02 -5.13 14.48
C PRO A 141 3.33 -4.37 14.26
N TYR A 142 3.37 -3.49 13.26
CA TYR A 142 4.56 -2.71 12.90
C TYR A 142 4.71 -1.39 13.67
N LYS A 143 3.76 -1.08 14.57
CA LYS A 143 3.76 0.12 15.43
C LYS A 143 4.01 1.42 14.65
N THR A 144 3.48 1.51 13.44
CA THR A 144 3.61 2.69 12.58
C THR A 144 2.40 2.80 11.64
N ASN A 145 1.90 4.02 11.46
CA ASN A 145 0.85 4.35 10.49
C ASN A 145 1.41 4.91 9.17
N LYS A 146 2.74 4.98 9.02
CA LYS A 146 3.38 5.41 7.77
C LYS A 146 3.33 4.28 6.76
N TRP A 147 2.45 4.38 5.76
CA TRP A 147 2.20 3.32 4.77
C TRP A 147 3.48 2.78 4.11
N ARG A 148 4.43 3.64 3.72
CA ARG A 148 5.71 3.19 3.14
C ARG A 148 6.53 2.35 4.11
N ARG A 149 6.45 2.65 5.41
CA ARG A 149 7.22 1.94 6.44
C ARG A 149 6.60 0.60 6.78
N TYR A 150 5.30 0.55 7.06
CA TYR A 150 4.66 -0.72 7.38
C TYR A 150 4.63 -1.67 6.16
N THR A 151 4.41 -1.17 4.93
CA THR A 151 4.50 -1.97 3.71
C THR A 151 5.88 -2.61 3.55
N LYS A 152 6.95 -1.84 3.77
CA LYS A 152 8.32 -2.37 3.71
C LYS A 152 8.57 -3.46 4.76
N LEU A 153 8.12 -3.24 6.00
CA LEU A 153 8.27 -4.21 7.08
C LEU A 153 7.46 -5.47 6.81
N PHE A 154 6.21 -5.31 6.38
CA PHE A 154 5.33 -6.41 6.00
C PHE A 154 5.98 -7.32 4.93
N TYR A 155 6.44 -6.75 3.82
CA TYR A 155 7.08 -7.55 2.77
C TYR A 155 8.45 -8.11 3.16
N LYS A 156 9.16 -7.46 4.07
CA LYS A 156 10.37 -8.06 4.67
C LYS A 156 10.01 -9.33 5.44
N ASP A 157 8.94 -9.30 6.22
CA ASP A 157 8.48 -10.47 6.99
C ASP A 157 7.90 -11.55 6.06
N VAL A 158 7.10 -11.19 5.04
CA VAL A 158 6.55 -12.13 4.07
C VAL A 158 7.65 -12.89 3.33
N THR A 159 8.70 -12.20 2.89
CA THR A 159 9.78 -12.79 2.08
C THR A 159 10.89 -13.44 2.91
N ASN A 160 10.88 -13.29 4.25
CA ASN A 160 12.00 -13.65 5.13
C ASN A 160 13.36 -13.11 4.64
N SER A 161 13.35 -12.00 3.90
CA SER A 161 14.55 -11.49 3.25
C SER A 161 15.27 -10.50 4.16
N ASN A 162 16.56 -10.75 4.39
CA ASN A 162 17.44 -9.76 5.01
C ASN A 162 17.85 -8.65 4.03
N LYS A 163 17.61 -8.83 2.73
CA LYS A 163 17.90 -7.82 1.70
C LYS A 163 16.85 -6.70 1.75
N ARG A 164 17.28 -5.52 1.32
CA ARG A 164 16.37 -4.38 1.21
C ARG A 164 15.32 -4.63 0.13
N ILE A 165 14.05 -4.70 0.53
CA ILE A 165 12.93 -4.78 -0.41
C ILE A 165 12.83 -3.46 -1.18
N ASN A 166 12.81 -3.55 -2.51
CA ASN A 166 12.58 -2.39 -3.36
C ASN A 166 11.08 -2.15 -3.51
N ASN A 167 10.54 -1.13 -2.85
CA ASN A 167 9.12 -0.82 -2.87
C ASN A 167 8.57 -0.34 -4.23
N SER A 168 9.45 -0.01 -5.20
CA SER A 168 9.00 0.30 -6.56
C SER A 168 8.62 -0.95 -7.35
N LYS A 169 9.13 -2.12 -6.95
CA LYS A 169 8.77 -3.41 -7.51
C LYS A 169 7.54 -3.95 -6.78
N ARG A 170 6.46 -4.18 -7.51
CA ARG A 170 5.14 -4.42 -6.94
C ARG A 170 4.69 -5.87 -6.97
N PHE A 171 5.37 -6.71 -7.75
CA PHE A 171 4.99 -8.11 -7.93
C PHE A 171 6.00 -9.00 -7.21
N PHE A 172 5.51 -9.89 -6.34
CA PHE A 172 6.34 -10.83 -5.58
C PHE A 172 5.94 -12.24 -5.97
N SER A 173 6.89 -13.02 -6.50
CA SER A 173 6.65 -14.39 -6.93
C SER A 173 7.08 -15.38 -5.86
N PHE A 174 6.25 -16.40 -5.67
CA PHE A 174 6.50 -17.56 -4.80
C PHE A 174 6.23 -18.85 -5.56
N LYS A 175 7.13 -19.82 -5.42
CA LYS A 175 6.98 -21.18 -5.96
C LYS A 175 7.11 -22.17 -4.81
N ASN A 176 6.05 -22.96 -4.56
CA ASN A 176 5.97 -23.92 -3.46
C ASN A 176 6.33 -23.29 -2.09
N GLY A 177 5.84 -22.10 -1.81
CA GLY A 177 6.12 -21.35 -0.58
C GLY A 177 7.47 -20.64 -0.52
N VAL A 178 8.34 -20.85 -1.52
CA VAL A 178 9.67 -20.22 -1.59
C VAL A 178 9.58 -18.90 -2.34
N TYR A 179 10.09 -17.83 -1.72
CA TYR A 179 10.20 -16.53 -2.36
C TYR A 179 11.24 -16.55 -3.48
N ILE A 180 10.84 -16.24 -4.71
CA ILE A 180 11.70 -16.20 -5.89
C ILE A 180 12.29 -14.81 -6.10
N GLY A 181 11.46 -13.77 -6.01
CA GLY A 181 11.91 -12.39 -6.22
C GLY A 181 10.77 -11.38 -6.25
N ASN A 182 11.14 -10.09 -6.34
CA ASN A 182 10.19 -9.03 -6.59
C ASN A 182 10.52 -8.29 -7.90
N PHE A 183 9.48 -7.96 -8.66
CA PHE A 183 9.54 -7.56 -10.06
C PHE A 183 8.76 -6.27 -10.29
N SER A 184 9.13 -5.55 -11.35
CA SER A 184 8.47 -4.30 -11.71
C SER A 184 7.19 -4.52 -12.52
N THR A 185 7.15 -5.61 -13.31
CA THR A 185 6.01 -5.97 -14.16
C THR A 185 5.47 -7.36 -13.82
N TYR A 186 4.22 -7.60 -14.22
CA TYR A 186 3.59 -8.92 -14.08
C TYR A 186 4.30 -9.98 -14.92
N GLU A 187 4.72 -9.64 -16.15
CA GLU A 187 5.38 -10.54 -17.09
C GLU A 187 6.70 -11.06 -16.54
N GLU A 188 7.50 -10.17 -15.91
CA GLU A 188 8.74 -10.58 -15.22
C GLU A 188 8.44 -11.54 -14.07
N ALA A 189 7.39 -11.27 -13.28
CA ALA A 189 6.97 -12.10 -12.16
C ALA A 189 6.49 -13.48 -12.66
N LEU A 190 5.67 -13.53 -13.72
CA LEU A 190 5.18 -14.76 -14.32
C LEU A 190 6.32 -15.61 -14.87
N LYS A 191 7.24 -15.01 -15.64
CA LYS A 191 8.42 -15.70 -16.18
C LYS A 191 9.29 -16.33 -15.10
N SER A 192 9.36 -15.74 -13.91
CA SER A 192 10.15 -16.26 -12.79
C SER A 192 9.58 -17.55 -12.18
N LEU A 193 8.34 -17.91 -12.50
CA LEU A 193 7.65 -19.12 -12.02
C LEU A 193 7.76 -20.31 -12.99
N GLN A 194 8.10 -20.03 -14.23
CA GLN A 194 8.35 -21.05 -15.26
C GLN A 194 9.69 -21.73 -15.03
#